data_db534cd38dbaef2edad5da1db16b12e0
#
_entry.id   db534cd38dbaef2edad5da1db16b12e0
#
_cell.length_a   1.000
_cell.length_b   1.000
_cell.length_c   1.000
_cell.angle_alpha   90.00
_cell.angle_beta   90.00
_cell.angle_gamma   90.00
#
_symmetry.space_group_name_H-M   'P 1'
#
loop_
_entity.id
_entity.type
_entity.pdbx_description
1 polymer ?
#
loop_
_entity_poly.entity_id
_entity_poly.type
_entity_poly.pdbx_seq_one_letter_code
_entity_poly.pdbx_strand_id
1 'polypeptide(L)'
;MNFVKNRRSAIGAILFLLHACGLLEQSAAPAAVAPAPEIVVPTAVQVLPTAARVRPTDTVEPLVTTAPAVIATEMPVPIVPVPAPWTMKPQSDELVSLSYKWFYRTDWTWETQIPRSLYDYYKQLPRLRTTNYSVYVSHPLDDEYIALLADEIKEAAAKAAYTDYETVELATAFVQSLPFTDDSVTTPYDEYPRYPVETLVDNGGDCEDTSILLAAIVDKLGYGAVLIMLPQHVAVGVAGEDTIEGTYYKYDGRSFYYVETTGEGYRIGESPEEYSGARASVYPVQPVAILTHDYDATPNGDKVGVQVTVHNVGTARSGRVAVSAGFASSEWVFNAQESGIPPIEAGASATVSLTVRIPQERHIRLLVQVFVDDVVVDESTSGWLDGK
;
A
#
# COMPACT_ATOMS: atom_id res chain seq x y z
N MET A 1 39.68 -42.53 -13.44
CA MET A 1 38.84 -43.57 -14.05
C MET A 1 37.52 -42.91 -14.39
N ASN A 2 37.41 -42.46 -15.60
CA ASN A 2 36.56 -42.94 -16.70
C ASN A 2 35.05 -42.71 -16.42
N PHE A 3 34.26 -42.13 -17.25
CA PHE A 3 34.11 -41.68 -18.63
C PHE A 3 32.69 -41.09 -18.71
N VAL A 4 32.45 -39.93 -19.28
CA VAL A 4 32.28 -39.54 -20.70
C VAL A 4 30.84 -39.59 -21.23
N LYS A 5 30.44 -38.39 -21.70
CA LYS A 5 29.73 -38.07 -22.99
C LYS A 5 28.21 -38.14 -23.05
N ASN A 6 27.63 -37.03 -23.33
CA ASN A 6 27.33 -36.36 -24.63
C ASN A 6 25.95 -36.72 -25.22
N ARG A 7 25.07 -35.82 -25.53
CA ARG A 7 24.74 -35.26 -26.85
C ARG A 7 23.35 -34.61 -26.91
N ARG A 8 23.40 -33.35 -27.35
CA ARG A 8 22.73 -32.72 -28.52
C ARG A 8 21.21 -32.56 -28.51
N SER A 9 20.82 -31.32 -28.49
CA SER A 9 20.22 -30.46 -29.57
C SER A 9 18.92 -30.99 -30.18
N ALA A 10 17.86 -30.23 -30.01
CA ALA A 10 16.85 -30.02 -31.03
C ALA A 10 16.30 -28.58 -30.95
N ILE A 11 16.62 -27.83 -31.99
CA ILE A 11 16.05 -26.52 -32.34
C ILE A 11 14.69 -26.83 -32.95
N GLY A 12 13.63 -26.25 -32.38
CA GLY A 12 12.29 -26.24 -32.95
C GLY A 12 11.89 -24.83 -33.31
N ALA A 13 12.09 -24.46 -34.59
CA ALA A 13 11.55 -23.24 -35.17
C ALA A 13 10.03 -23.39 -35.34
N ILE A 14 9.24 -22.50 -34.77
CA ILE A 14 7.80 -22.38 -35.07
C ILE A 14 7.60 -21.13 -35.95
N LEU A 15 7.16 -21.44 -37.16
CA LEU A 15 6.80 -20.55 -38.24
C LEU A 15 5.51 -19.80 -37.89
N PHE A 16 5.55 -18.47 -37.88
CA PHE A 16 4.33 -17.64 -37.88
C PHE A 16 3.76 -17.55 -39.28
N LEU A 17 2.58 -18.09 -39.46
CA LEU A 17 1.76 -17.92 -40.67
C LEU A 17 0.95 -16.60 -40.54
N LEU A 18 1.31 -15.62 -41.34
CA LEU A 18 0.50 -14.45 -41.63
C LEU A 18 -0.70 -14.85 -42.47
N HIS A 19 -1.92 -14.66 -41.99
CA HIS A 19 -3.12 -14.60 -42.80
C HIS A 19 -3.58 -13.15 -42.94
N ALA A 20 -3.38 -12.63 -44.14
CA ALA A 20 -4.04 -11.40 -44.60
C ALA A 20 -5.44 -11.74 -45.08
N CYS A 21 -6.46 -11.05 -44.61
CA CYS A 21 -7.77 -11.00 -45.26
C CYS A 21 -8.41 -9.62 -45.11
N GLY A 22 -8.52 -8.95 -46.24
CA GLY A 22 -9.70 -8.32 -46.83
C GLY A 22 -10.30 -7.11 -46.08
N LEU A 23 -10.05 -5.96 -46.66
CA LEU A 23 -10.82 -4.72 -46.54
C LEU A 23 -12.33 -4.92 -46.76
N LEU A 24 -13.15 -4.37 -45.85
CA LEU A 24 -14.48 -3.80 -46.18
C LEU A 24 -14.62 -2.54 -45.32
N GLU A 25 -14.56 -1.39 -46.02
CA GLU A 25 -14.97 -0.10 -45.49
C GLU A 25 -16.47 -0.15 -45.13
N GLN A 26 -16.77 0.09 -43.84
CA GLN A 26 -18.09 0.56 -43.44
C GLN A 26 -17.90 1.84 -42.62
N SER A 27 -18.45 2.92 -43.19
CA SER A 27 -18.65 4.21 -42.60
C SER A 27 -19.42 4.06 -41.27
N ALA A 28 -18.74 4.31 -40.13
CA ALA A 28 -19.36 4.37 -38.81
C ALA A 28 -19.73 5.82 -38.48
N ALA A 29 -20.98 6.02 -38.06
CA ALA A 29 -21.47 7.25 -37.47
C ALA A 29 -20.76 7.61 -36.18
N PRO A 30 -20.70 8.89 -35.76
CA PRO A 30 -19.99 9.29 -34.55
C PRO A 30 -20.57 8.59 -33.32
N ALA A 31 -19.73 7.88 -32.61
CA ALA A 31 -20.09 7.21 -31.37
C ALA A 31 -20.47 8.24 -30.29
N ALA A 32 -21.62 8.02 -29.66
CA ALA A 32 -22.05 8.80 -28.51
C ALA A 32 -21.01 8.66 -27.40
N VAL A 33 -20.61 9.79 -26.81
CA VAL A 33 -19.75 9.86 -25.63
C VAL A 33 -20.39 9.04 -24.51
N ALA A 34 -19.71 7.98 -24.07
CA ALA A 34 -20.17 7.17 -22.96
C ALA A 34 -20.10 8.00 -21.66
N PRO A 35 -21.08 7.89 -20.75
CA PRO A 35 -21.00 8.56 -19.46
C PRO A 35 -19.79 8.04 -18.66
N ALA A 36 -19.14 8.97 -17.94
CA ALA A 36 -17.99 8.68 -17.10
C ALA A 36 -18.30 7.53 -16.12
N PRO A 37 -17.35 6.62 -15.87
CA PRO A 37 -17.54 5.49 -14.95
C PRO A 37 -17.82 5.98 -13.54
N GLU A 38 -18.83 5.39 -12.91
CA GLU A 38 -19.20 5.66 -11.52
C GLU A 38 -18.18 4.98 -10.59
N ILE A 39 -17.52 5.80 -9.77
CA ILE A 39 -16.44 5.35 -8.87
C ILE A 39 -17.04 4.54 -7.72
N VAL A 40 -16.61 3.31 -7.55
CA VAL A 40 -16.77 2.58 -6.28
C VAL A 40 -15.56 2.91 -5.41
N VAL A 41 -15.71 3.90 -4.54
CA VAL A 41 -14.76 4.15 -3.46
C VAL A 41 -14.87 2.98 -2.49
N PRO A 42 -13.79 2.26 -2.15
CA PRO A 42 -13.85 1.34 -1.03
C PRO A 42 -14.19 2.18 0.20
N THR A 43 -15.27 1.83 0.88
CA THR A 43 -15.78 2.53 2.05
C THR A 43 -14.79 2.33 3.18
N ALA A 44 -13.80 3.18 3.24
CA ALA A 44 -13.08 3.42 4.47
C ALA A 44 -13.99 4.28 5.34
N VAL A 45 -14.49 3.66 6.42
CA VAL A 45 -15.17 4.30 7.54
C VAL A 45 -16.43 5.08 7.18
N GLN A 46 -17.58 4.44 7.34
CA GLN A 46 -18.85 5.15 7.54
C GLN A 46 -18.74 6.02 8.80
N VAL A 47 -18.65 7.31 8.61
CA VAL A 47 -18.89 8.28 9.69
C VAL A 47 -20.38 8.17 10.03
N LEU A 48 -20.69 7.70 11.23
CA LEU A 48 -22.05 7.68 11.76
C LEU A 48 -22.65 9.07 11.76
N PRO A 49 -23.92 9.24 11.38
CA PRO A 49 -24.57 10.54 11.36
C PRO A 49 -24.68 11.10 12.77
N THR A 50 -24.35 12.35 12.92
CA THR A 50 -24.48 13.19 14.11
C THR A 50 -25.88 13.04 14.72
N ALA A 51 -25.94 12.56 15.96
CA ALA A 51 -27.17 12.43 16.72
C ALA A 51 -27.89 13.78 16.84
N ALA A 52 -29.16 13.78 16.48
CA ALA A 52 -30.06 14.90 16.65
C ALA A 52 -30.14 15.30 18.13
N ARG A 53 -30.02 16.61 18.40
CA ARG A 53 -30.24 17.21 19.72
C ARG A 53 -31.66 16.87 20.19
N VAL A 54 -31.76 16.09 21.24
CA VAL A 54 -32.98 15.98 22.06
C VAL A 54 -32.92 17.06 23.14
N ARG A 55 -33.98 17.86 23.22
CA ARG A 55 -34.21 18.85 24.29
C ARG A 55 -34.47 18.12 25.62
N PRO A 56 -34.01 18.65 26.77
CA PRO A 56 -34.35 18.09 28.06
C PRO A 56 -35.71 18.62 28.54
N THR A 57 -36.57 17.73 28.92
CA THR A 57 -37.68 18.00 29.82
C THR A 57 -37.83 16.84 30.78
N ASP A 58 -37.99 17.23 32.03
CA ASP A 58 -38.52 16.51 33.19
C ASP A 58 -37.53 15.76 34.09
N THR A 59 -37.39 16.37 35.24
CA THR A 59 -36.82 15.97 36.51
C THR A 59 -37.45 14.67 37.00
N VAL A 60 -36.62 13.64 37.23
CA VAL A 60 -37.02 12.44 38.05
C VAL A 60 -35.98 12.29 39.17
N GLU A 61 -36.44 12.17 40.40
CA GLU A 61 -35.68 11.99 41.63
C GLU A 61 -34.73 10.76 41.57
N PRO A 62 -33.58 10.82 42.28
CA PRO A 62 -32.61 9.74 42.24
C PRO A 62 -33.02 8.53 43.07
N LEU A 63 -33.18 7.40 42.41
CA LEU A 63 -33.26 6.09 43.09
C LEU A 63 -31.82 5.69 43.49
N VAL A 64 -31.56 5.61 44.78
CA VAL A 64 -30.28 5.14 45.32
C VAL A 64 -30.18 3.64 45.07
N THR A 65 -29.43 3.26 44.06
CA THR A 65 -29.03 1.85 43.81
C THR A 65 -27.58 1.70 44.28
N THR A 66 -27.37 0.79 45.23
CA THR A 66 -26.04 0.43 45.72
C THR A 66 -25.20 -0.11 44.58
N ALA A 67 -24.07 0.53 44.29
CA ALA A 67 -23.11 0.11 43.31
C ALA A 67 -22.55 -1.28 43.62
N PRO A 68 -22.42 -2.20 42.63
CA PRO A 68 -21.65 -3.42 42.81
C PRO A 68 -20.15 -3.05 42.96
N ALA A 69 -19.48 -3.83 43.82
CA ALA A 69 -18.06 -3.65 44.10
C ALA A 69 -17.23 -3.64 42.81
N VAL A 70 -16.48 -2.58 42.60
CA VAL A 70 -15.50 -2.47 41.53
C VAL A 70 -14.43 -3.54 41.81
N ILE A 71 -14.42 -4.60 40.96
CA ILE A 71 -13.28 -5.50 40.87
C ILE A 71 -12.14 -4.66 40.34
N ALA A 72 -11.08 -4.51 41.13
CA ALA A 72 -9.87 -3.81 40.73
C ALA A 72 -9.35 -4.47 39.45
N THR A 73 -9.50 -3.78 38.35
CA THR A 73 -8.85 -4.16 37.08
C THR A 73 -7.35 -3.94 37.30
N GLU A 74 -6.55 -5.00 37.20
CA GLU A 74 -5.09 -4.89 37.21
C GLU A 74 -4.70 -3.82 36.17
N MET A 75 -3.90 -2.87 36.62
CA MET A 75 -3.40 -1.81 35.73
C MET A 75 -2.61 -2.44 34.60
N PRO A 76 -2.83 -2.04 33.35
CA PRO A 76 -2.04 -2.54 32.22
C PRO A 76 -0.56 -2.27 32.46
N VAL A 77 0.27 -3.28 32.17
CA VAL A 77 1.73 -3.17 32.19
C VAL A 77 2.15 -1.96 31.35
N PRO A 78 3.07 -1.10 31.82
CA PRO A 78 3.47 0.08 31.06
C PRO A 78 3.95 -0.32 29.66
N ILE A 79 3.32 0.26 28.65
CA ILE A 79 3.71 0.11 27.24
C ILE A 79 5.03 0.86 27.09
N VAL A 80 6.12 0.14 26.79
CA VAL A 80 7.40 0.76 26.44
C VAL A 80 7.38 0.96 24.92
N PRO A 81 7.33 2.23 24.42
CA PRO A 81 7.44 2.48 23.00
C PRO A 81 8.81 1.98 22.50
N VAL A 82 8.82 1.09 21.50
CA VAL A 82 10.03 0.77 20.75
C VAL A 82 10.24 1.91 19.76
N PRO A 83 11.44 2.54 19.71
CA PRO A 83 11.72 3.59 18.74
C PRO A 83 11.47 3.11 17.31
N ALA A 84 10.90 3.99 16.48
CA ALA A 84 10.65 3.69 15.08
C ALA A 84 11.94 3.27 14.36
N PRO A 85 11.97 2.14 13.65
CA PRO A 85 13.18 1.64 13.01
C PRO A 85 13.77 2.62 11.97
N TRP A 86 12.95 3.47 11.34
CA TRP A 86 13.40 4.48 10.37
C TRP A 86 13.94 5.77 10.98
N THR A 87 14.10 5.87 12.29
CA THR A 87 14.89 6.95 12.90
C THR A 87 16.39 6.74 12.74
N MET A 88 16.82 5.56 12.29
CA MET A 88 18.22 5.25 12.01
C MET A 88 18.61 5.79 10.64
N LYS A 89 19.43 6.83 10.60
CA LYS A 89 20.07 7.24 9.34
C LYS A 89 20.96 6.10 8.84
N PRO A 90 20.89 5.74 7.54
CA PRO A 90 21.80 4.78 6.95
C PRO A 90 23.25 5.21 7.20
N GLN A 91 24.08 4.30 7.67
CA GLN A 91 25.51 4.53 7.88
C GLN A 91 26.27 3.66 6.91
N SER A 92 26.52 4.14 5.72
CA SER A 92 27.42 3.51 4.76
C SER A 92 28.17 4.56 4.00
N ASP A 93 29.46 4.36 3.82
CA ASP A 93 30.31 5.16 2.96
C ASP A 93 30.23 4.67 1.50
N GLU A 94 29.64 3.51 1.24
CA GLU A 94 29.45 2.97 -0.11
C GLU A 94 28.26 3.64 -0.79
N LEU A 95 28.51 4.24 -1.95
CA LEU A 95 27.51 4.90 -2.79
C LEU A 95 27.26 4.10 -4.06
N VAL A 96 25.99 3.90 -4.41
CA VAL A 96 25.57 3.40 -5.70
C VAL A 96 25.42 4.58 -6.64
N SER A 97 26.25 4.65 -7.68
CA SER A 97 26.15 5.71 -8.69
C SER A 97 25.13 5.33 -9.75
N LEU A 98 24.17 6.20 -10.00
CA LEU A 98 23.08 6.02 -10.95
C LEU A 98 23.18 7.08 -12.06
N SER A 99 22.87 6.66 -13.30
CA SER A 99 22.86 7.54 -14.46
C SER A 99 21.72 7.14 -15.38
N TYR A 100 20.81 8.08 -15.63
CA TYR A 100 19.61 7.87 -16.44
C TYR A 100 19.64 8.77 -17.66
N LYS A 101 19.01 8.28 -18.74
CA LYS A 101 18.80 9.06 -19.98
C LYS A 101 17.39 8.77 -20.46
N TRP A 102 16.66 9.84 -20.77
CA TRP A 102 15.32 9.71 -21.32
C TRP A 102 15.02 10.82 -22.32
N PHE A 103 13.96 10.69 -23.05
CA PHE A 103 13.52 11.67 -24.02
C PHE A 103 12.15 12.24 -23.64
N TYR A 104 12.07 13.56 -23.55
CA TYR A 104 10.82 14.32 -23.55
C TYR A 104 11.06 15.63 -24.29
N ARG A 105 10.57 15.73 -25.53
CA ARG A 105 10.85 16.84 -26.46
C ARG A 105 12.33 17.05 -26.81
N THR A 106 13.22 16.74 -25.92
CA THR A 106 14.68 16.71 -26.07
C THR A 106 15.27 15.63 -25.19
N ASP A 107 16.57 15.35 -25.36
CA ASP A 107 17.29 14.41 -24.49
C ASP A 107 17.56 15.02 -23.12
N TRP A 108 17.31 14.24 -22.10
CA TRP A 108 17.57 14.56 -20.69
C TRP A 108 18.53 13.55 -20.08
N THR A 109 19.28 13.97 -19.10
CA THR A 109 20.17 13.11 -18.30
C THR A 109 20.07 13.49 -16.83
N TRP A 110 20.11 12.50 -15.96
CA TRP A 110 20.21 12.69 -14.52
C TRP A 110 21.22 11.73 -13.93
N GLU A 111 22.10 12.24 -13.08
CA GLU A 111 23.08 11.45 -12.35
C GLU A 111 22.96 11.72 -10.87
N THR A 112 22.99 10.65 -10.06
CA THR A 112 22.89 10.74 -8.61
C THR A 112 23.64 9.62 -7.93
N GLN A 113 23.75 9.72 -6.61
CA GLN A 113 24.36 8.69 -5.77
C GLN A 113 23.44 8.39 -4.59
N ILE A 114 23.19 7.11 -4.35
CA ILE A 114 22.34 6.61 -3.26
C ILE A 114 23.21 5.74 -2.33
N PRO A 115 23.13 5.92 -0.99
CA PRO A 115 23.85 5.04 -0.06
C PRO A 115 23.40 3.57 -0.23
N ARG A 116 24.36 2.67 -0.38
CA ARG A 116 24.10 1.22 -0.44
C ARG A 116 23.30 0.74 0.77
N SER A 117 23.61 1.28 1.94
CA SER A 117 22.89 0.92 3.17
C SER A 117 21.41 1.31 3.18
N LEU A 118 21.00 2.37 2.46
CA LEU A 118 19.59 2.73 2.33
C LEU A 118 18.86 1.72 1.44
N TYR A 119 19.44 1.37 0.30
CA TYR A 119 18.92 0.34 -0.58
C TYR A 119 18.80 -1.02 0.15
N ASP A 120 19.88 -1.46 0.81
CA ASP A 120 19.89 -2.72 1.56
C ASP A 120 18.90 -2.74 2.73
N TYR A 121 18.65 -1.59 3.37
CA TYR A 121 17.62 -1.43 4.37
C TYR A 121 16.23 -1.73 3.80
N TYR A 122 15.87 -1.11 2.68
CA TYR A 122 14.58 -1.34 2.04
C TYR A 122 14.42 -2.77 1.55
N LYS A 123 15.47 -3.38 0.99
CA LYS A 123 15.48 -4.79 0.58
C LYS A 123 15.21 -5.77 1.73
N GLN A 124 15.54 -5.39 2.97
CA GLN A 124 15.33 -6.23 4.16
C GLN A 124 13.95 -6.04 4.79
N LEU A 125 13.23 -4.97 4.45
CA LEU A 125 11.89 -4.77 4.97
C LEU A 125 10.92 -5.84 4.43
N PRO A 126 10.06 -6.41 5.30
CA PRO A 126 9.02 -7.31 4.83
C PRO A 126 8.05 -6.56 3.90
N ARG A 127 7.60 -7.23 2.84
CA ARG A 127 6.57 -6.67 1.97
C ARG A 127 5.20 -6.76 2.64
N LEU A 128 4.48 -5.66 2.62
CA LEU A 128 3.22 -5.52 3.33
C LEU A 128 2.08 -6.13 2.50
N ARG A 129 1.23 -6.91 3.15
CA ARG A 129 0.00 -7.42 2.53
C ARG A 129 -1.07 -6.33 2.51
N THR A 130 -0.94 -5.41 1.58
CA THR A 130 -1.86 -4.28 1.41
C THR A 130 -2.05 -3.94 -0.05
N THR A 131 -3.22 -3.45 -0.42
CA THR A 131 -3.48 -2.82 -1.72
C THR A 131 -3.32 -1.31 -1.67
N ASN A 132 -3.08 -0.74 -0.49
CA ASN A 132 -2.81 0.68 -0.34
C ASN A 132 -1.30 0.95 -0.40
N TYR A 133 -0.78 1.07 -1.59
CA TYR A 133 0.66 1.31 -1.82
C TYR A 133 1.12 2.73 -1.46
N SER A 134 0.24 3.60 -0.97
CA SER A 134 0.64 4.90 -0.42
C SER A 134 1.66 4.78 0.73
N VAL A 135 1.70 3.64 1.41
CA VAL A 135 2.69 3.34 2.44
C VAL A 135 4.12 3.31 1.90
N TYR A 136 4.31 2.82 0.66
CA TYR A 136 5.61 2.81 -0.01
C TYR A 136 5.98 4.20 -0.51
N VAL A 137 5.00 4.94 -1.05
CA VAL A 137 5.17 6.33 -1.52
C VAL A 137 5.55 7.28 -0.39
N SER A 138 4.94 7.12 0.78
CA SER A 138 5.07 8.05 1.91
C SER A 138 6.13 7.64 2.95
N HIS A 139 6.99 6.68 2.62
CA HIS A 139 8.05 6.25 3.54
C HIS A 139 9.16 7.31 3.63
N PRO A 140 9.56 7.75 4.84
CA PRO A 140 10.32 9.00 4.99
C PRO A 140 11.82 8.90 4.69
N LEU A 141 12.41 7.69 4.61
CA LEU A 141 13.87 7.57 4.51
C LEU A 141 14.43 7.85 3.12
N ASP A 142 13.64 7.72 2.07
CA ASP A 142 14.02 8.05 0.69
C ASP A 142 13.53 9.43 0.21
N ASP A 143 12.78 10.14 1.05
CA ASP A 143 12.25 11.47 0.77
C ASP A 143 13.31 12.45 0.24
N GLU A 144 14.52 12.43 0.81
CA GLU A 144 15.63 13.30 0.40
C GLU A 144 16.05 13.04 -1.04
N TYR A 145 16.11 11.77 -1.46
CA TYR A 145 16.55 11.38 -2.81
C TYR A 145 15.48 11.64 -3.85
N ILE A 146 14.22 11.41 -3.51
CA ILE A 146 13.09 11.72 -4.40
C ILE A 146 12.90 13.24 -4.52
N ALA A 147 13.12 13.99 -3.44
CA ALA A 147 13.10 15.46 -3.50
C ALA A 147 14.20 16.01 -4.39
N LEU A 148 15.42 15.47 -4.34
CA LEU A 148 16.50 15.86 -5.26
C LEU A 148 16.12 15.63 -6.73
N LEU A 149 15.52 14.48 -7.06
CA LEU A 149 15.02 14.22 -8.42
C LEU A 149 13.92 15.20 -8.82
N ALA A 150 12.95 15.45 -7.93
CA ALA A 150 11.88 16.40 -8.20
C ALA A 150 12.40 17.83 -8.41
N ASP A 151 13.40 18.26 -7.64
CA ASP A 151 14.01 19.57 -7.78
C ASP A 151 14.78 19.71 -9.11
N GLU A 152 15.49 18.68 -9.54
CA GLU A 152 16.15 18.64 -10.87
C GLU A 152 15.12 18.71 -12.00
N ILE A 153 14.00 17.99 -11.88
CA ILE A 153 12.88 18.06 -12.85
C ILE A 153 12.29 19.47 -12.90
N LYS A 154 12.05 20.12 -11.75
CA LYS A 154 11.57 21.51 -11.67
C LYS A 154 12.54 22.49 -12.34
N GLU A 155 13.83 22.35 -12.05
CA GLU A 155 14.85 23.21 -12.64
C GLU A 155 14.94 23.03 -14.15
N ALA A 156 14.91 21.78 -14.63
CA ALA A 156 14.89 21.44 -16.06
C ALA A 156 13.65 22.02 -16.76
N ALA A 157 12.47 21.83 -16.18
CA ALA A 157 11.21 22.35 -16.69
C ALA A 157 11.20 23.90 -16.74
N ALA A 158 11.71 24.57 -15.69
CA ALA A 158 11.82 26.01 -15.64
C ALA A 158 12.75 26.55 -16.74
N LYS A 159 13.91 25.91 -16.95
CA LYS A 159 14.87 26.28 -18.04
C LYS A 159 14.26 26.10 -19.44
N ALA A 160 13.40 25.08 -19.60
CA ALA A 160 12.69 24.79 -20.84
C ALA A 160 11.41 25.62 -21.02
N ALA A 161 11.02 26.43 -20.03
CA ALA A 161 9.77 27.18 -19.96
C ALA A 161 8.52 26.28 -20.08
N TYR A 162 8.55 25.11 -19.46
CA TYR A 162 7.43 24.18 -19.41
C TYR A 162 6.35 24.64 -18.44
N THR A 163 5.12 24.32 -18.75
CA THR A 163 3.96 24.47 -17.88
C THR A 163 3.96 23.39 -16.78
N ASP A 164 3.07 23.52 -15.78
CA ASP A 164 2.89 22.50 -14.76
C ASP A 164 2.54 21.13 -15.37
N TYR A 165 1.65 21.11 -16.36
CA TYR A 165 1.30 19.90 -17.13
C TYR A 165 2.54 19.27 -17.77
N GLU A 166 3.33 20.05 -18.49
CA GLU A 166 4.56 19.59 -19.16
C GLU A 166 5.66 19.19 -18.16
N THR A 167 5.66 19.76 -16.96
CA THR A 167 6.56 19.36 -15.88
C THR A 167 6.22 17.96 -15.37
N VAL A 168 4.93 17.66 -15.20
CA VAL A 168 4.48 16.29 -14.83
C VAL A 168 4.75 15.32 -15.97
N GLU A 169 4.53 15.72 -17.22
CA GLU A 169 4.87 14.88 -18.39
C GLU A 169 6.38 14.57 -18.48
N LEU A 170 7.24 15.53 -18.14
CA LEU A 170 8.69 15.30 -18.07
C LEU A 170 9.04 14.24 -17.01
N ALA A 171 8.41 14.30 -15.83
CA ALA A 171 8.56 13.29 -14.79
C ALA A 171 8.00 11.92 -15.23
N THR A 172 6.86 11.92 -15.88
CA THR A 172 6.22 10.71 -16.44
C THR A 172 7.13 10.05 -17.47
N ALA A 173 7.67 10.81 -18.42
CA ALA A 173 8.57 10.30 -19.43
C ALA A 173 9.87 9.70 -18.83
N PHE A 174 10.37 10.28 -17.73
CA PHE A 174 11.48 9.69 -16.98
C PHE A 174 11.11 8.29 -16.48
N VAL A 175 9.96 8.14 -15.78
CA VAL A 175 9.56 6.85 -15.22
C VAL A 175 9.23 5.84 -16.33
N GLN A 176 8.53 6.25 -17.40
CA GLN A 176 8.24 5.42 -18.55
C GLN A 176 9.50 4.91 -19.30
N SER A 177 10.64 5.60 -19.15
CA SER A 177 11.90 5.19 -19.75
C SER A 177 12.61 4.06 -18.97
N LEU A 178 12.15 3.75 -17.76
CA LEU A 178 12.71 2.66 -16.98
C LEU A 178 12.27 1.31 -17.56
N PRO A 179 13.16 0.31 -17.63
CA PRO A 179 12.80 -1.02 -18.13
C PRO A 179 11.69 -1.67 -17.30
N PHE A 180 10.68 -2.21 -17.97
CA PHE A 180 9.70 -3.08 -17.33
C PHE A 180 10.35 -4.44 -16.98
N THR A 181 10.17 -4.86 -15.72
CA THR A 181 10.69 -6.15 -15.24
C THR A 181 9.73 -6.76 -14.24
N ASP A 182 9.21 -7.96 -14.57
CA ASP A 182 8.35 -8.71 -13.66
C ASP A 182 9.08 -9.08 -12.36
N ASP A 183 8.36 -9.05 -11.26
CA ASP A 183 8.87 -9.44 -9.95
C ASP A 183 9.39 -10.86 -9.90
N SER A 184 8.68 -11.80 -10.50
CA SER A 184 9.08 -13.23 -10.59
C SER A 184 10.44 -13.46 -11.29
N VAL A 185 10.93 -12.47 -12.05
CA VAL A 185 12.24 -12.52 -12.73
C VAL A 185 13.35 -11.97 -11.83
N THR A 186 13.05 -10.95 -11.03
CA THR A 186 14.05 -10.20 -10.25
C THR A 186 14.04 -10.53 -8.77
N THR A 187 12.97 -11.15 -8.27
CA THR A 187 12.79 -11.54 -6.87
C THR A 187 12.30 -12.99 -6.76
N PRO A 188 12.34 -13.63 -5.58
CA PRO A 188 11.71 -14.94 -5.37
C PRO A 188 10.19 -14.85 -5.13
N TYR A 189 9.56 -13.71 -5.34
CA TYR A 189 8.14 -13.46 -5.07
C TYR A 189 7.40 -13.16 -6.38
N ASP A 190 6.10 -13.43 -6.40
CA ASP A 190 5.21 -13.07 -7.52
C ASP A 190 4.73 -11.61 -7.43
N GLU A 191 4.86 -10.99 -6.24
CA GLU A 191 4.45 -9.62 -5.92
C GLU A 191 5.45 -9.05 -4.91
N TYR A 192 6.17 -8.01 -5.29
CA TYR A 192 7.22 -7.40 -4.48
C TYR A 192 7.25 -5.89 -4.69
N PRO A 193 6.26 -5.13 -4.17
CA PRO A 193 6.25 -3.66 -4.33
C PRO A 193 7.53 -3.02 -3.81
N ARG A 194 8.22 -2.27 -4.69
CA ARG A 194 9.47 -1.58 -4.37
C ARG A 194 9.22 -0.21 -3.78
N TYR A 195 10.04 0.17 -2.83
CA TYR A 195 10.14 1.58 -2.43
C TYR A 195 10.79 2.40 -3.57
N PRO A 196 10.50 3.72 -3.68
CA PRO A 196 11.02 4.55 -4.76
C PRO A 196 12.54 4.43 -5.00
N VAL A 197 13.32 4.39 -3.93
CA VAL A 197 14.78 4.20 -4.02
C VAL A 197 15.17 2.82 -4.56
N GLU A 198 14.38 1.76 -4.27
CA GLU A 198 14.67 0.43 -4.84
C GLU A 198 14.46 0.44 -6.35
N THR A 199 13.34 1.00 -6.83
CA THR A 199 13.02 1.12 -8.26
C THR A 199 14.13 1.90 -9.00
N LEU A 200 14.65 2.96 -8.39
CA LEU A 200 15.79 3.69 -8.94
C LEU A 200 17.05 2.82 -9.00
N VAL A 201 17.47 2.19 -7.92
CA VAL A 201 18.71 1.40 -7.88
C VAL A 201 18.62 0.14 -8.75
N ASP A 202 17.47 -0.54 -8.77
CA ASP A 202 17.21 -1.71 -9.62
C ASP A 202 17.05 -1.30 -11.10
N ASN A 203 16.90 0.01 -11.36
CA ASN A 203 16.71 0.61 -12.70
C ASN A 203 15.54 -0.03 -13.43
N GLY A 204 14.36 -0.07 -12.79
CA GLY A 204 13.14 -0.62 -13.37
C GLY A 204 12.28 -1.36 -12.34
N GLY A 205 11.19 -1.90 -12.81
CA GLY A 205 10.19 -2.64 -12.04
C GLY A 205 8.95 -2.87 -12.90
N ASP A 206 7.89 -3.34 -12.30
CA ASP A 206 6.60 -3.50 -12.97
C ASP A 206 5.62 -2.36 -12.69
N CYS A 207 4.30 -2.61 -12.78
CA CYS A 207 3.32 -1.51 -12.76
C CYS A 207 3.21 -0.82 -11.41
N GLU A 208 3.25 -1.55 -10.29
CA GLU A 208 3.18 -0.93 -8.97
C GLU A 208 4.47 -0.19 -8.62
N ASP A 209 5.64 -0.71 -9.00
CA ASP A 209 6.94 -0.10 -8.72
C ASP A 209 7.08 1.27 -9.40
N THR A 210 6.78 1.29 -10.69
CA THR A 210 6.86 2.52 -11.49
C THR A 210 5.77 3.52 -11.09
N SER A 211 4.58 3.04 -10.71
CA SER A 211 3.51 3.90 -10.17
C SER A 211 3.85 4.47 -8.80
N ILE A 212 4.43 3.69 -7.89
CA ILE A 212 4.91 4.16 -6.58
C ILE A 212 5.97 5.26 -6.78
N LEU A 213 6.96 5.03 -7.67
CA LEU A 213 8.01 6.00 -7.96
C LEU A 213 7.43 7.30 -8.56
N LEU A 214 6.56 7.21 -9.58
CA LEU A 214 5.95 8.40 -10.19
C LEU A 214 5.10 9.16 -9.19
N ALA A 215 4.29 8.48 -8.40
CA ALA A 215 3.45 9.10 -7.37
C ALA A 215 4.31 9.87 -6.34
N ALA A 216 5.45 9.31 -5.93
CA ALA A 216 6.40 9.97 -5.03
C ALA A 216 7.03 11.22 -5.67
N ILE A 217 7.43 11.15 -6.94
CA ILE A 217 7.97 12.32 -7.65
C ILE A 217 6.91 13.42 -7.77
N VAL A 218 5.68 13.08 -8.19
CA VAL A 218 4.57 14.04 -8.35
C VAL A 218 4.21 14.71 -7.03
N ASP A 219 4.22 13.97 -5.91
CA ASP A 219 4.02 14.52 -4.58
C ASP A 219 5.13 15.53 -4.20
N LYS A 220 6.40 15.19 -4.42
CA LYS A 220 7.55 16.10 -4.17
C LYS A 220 7.58 17.30 -5.14
N LEU A 221 7.04 17.16 -6.34
CA LEU A 221 6.82 18.30 -7.24
C LEU A 221 5.76 19.28 -6.70
N GLY A 222 4.92 18.84 -5.75
CA GLY A 222 3.87 19.64 -5.12
C GLY A 222 2.53 19.55 -5.84
N TYR A 223 2.36 18.60 -6.76
CA TYR A 223 1.08 18.30 -7.39
C TYR A 223 0.34 17.20 -6.62
N GLY A 224 -0.99 17.17 -6.71
CA GLY A 224 -1.77 16.11 -6.09
C GLY A 224 -1.65 14.80 -6.87
N ALA A 225 -1.39 13.71 -6.17
CA ALA A 225 -1.33 12.37 -6.76
C ALA A 225 -2.23 11.37 -6.02
N VAL A 226 -2.71 10.37 -6.75
CA VAL A 226 -3.37 9.18 -6.22
C VAL A 226 -2.81 7.94 -6.91
N LEU A 227 -2.88 6.80 -6.24
CA LEU A 227 -2.67 5.50 -6.86
C LEU A 227 -4.02 4.96 -7.32
N ILE A 228 -4.08 4.45 -8.55
CA ILE A 228 -5.27 3.89 -9.20
C ILE A 228 -5.06 2.39 -9.32
N MET A 229 -5.79 1.63 -8.49
CA MET A 229 -5.74 0.17 -8.49
C MET A 229 -6.81 -0.37 -9.44
N LEU A 230 -6.37 -0.94 -10.54
CA LEU A 230 -7.18 -1.60 -11.57
C LEU A 230 -7.07 -3.14 -11.44
N PRO A 231 -7.91 -3.92 -12.10
CA PRO A 231 -7.71 -5.36 -12.17
C PRO A 231 -6.35 -5.70 -12.80
N GLN A 232 -5.47 -6.29 -12.01
CA GLN A 232 -4.11 -6.71 -12.42
C GLN A 232 -3.20 -5.55 -12.92
N HIS A 233 -3.47 -4.32 -12.50
CA HIS A 233 -2.65 -3.19 -12.88
C HIS A 233 -2.71 -2.06 -11.85
N VAL A 234 -1.62 -1.31 -11.76
CA VAL A 234 -1.52 -0.09 -10.96
C VAL A 234 -1.09 1.06 -11.85
N ALA A 235 -1.78 2.18 -11.73
CA ALA A 235 -1.45 3.41 -12.42
C ALA A 235 -1.45 4.60 -11.45
N VAL A 236 -1.05 5.76 -11.93
CA VAL A 236 -1.08 7.01 -11.17
C VAL A 236 -2.23 7.89 -11.66
N GLY A 237 -2.86 8.60 -10.74
CA GLY A 237 -3.75 9.71 -11.08
C GLY A 237 -3.11 11.03 -10.65
N VAL A 238 -3.04 11.99 -11.53
CA VAL A 238 -2.53 13.33 -11.23
C VAL A 238 -3.68 14.33 -11.22
N ALA A 239 -3.74 15.16 -10.17
CA ALA A 239 -4.77 16.17 -10.04
C ALA A 239 -4.68 17.18 -11.19
N GLY A 240 -5.81 17.43 -11.84
CA GLY A 240 -5.87 18.36 -12.94
C GLY A 240 -7.20 19.09 -13.02
N GLU A 241 -7.24 20.12 -13.88
CA GLU A 241 -8.47 20.87 -14.19
C GLU A 241 -9.28 20.14 -15.25
N ASP A 242 -10.57 20.44 -15.35
CA ASP A 242 -11.51 19.84 -16.33
C ASP A 242 -11.19 20.17 -17.81
N THR A 243 -10.09 20.88 -18.05
CA THR A 243 -9.56 21.19 -19.39
C THR A 243 -8.65 20.08 -19.95
N ILE A 244 -8.22 19.13 -19.13
CA ILE A 244 -7.43 17.98 -19.57
C ILE A 244 -8.41 16.95 -20.17
N GLU A 245 -8.11 16.46 -21.36
CA GLU A 245 -8.89 15.43 -22.02
C GLU A 245 -8.46 14.02 -21.58
N GLY A 246 -9.37 13.05 -21.64
CA GLY A 246 -9.05 11.63 -21.44
C GLY A 246 -9.67 11.02 -20.19
N THR A 247 -9.09 9.92 -19.76
CA THR A 247 -9.54 9.11 -18.62
C THR A 247 -9.16 9.78 -17.30
N TYR A 248 -10.13 9.91 -16.40
CA TYR A 248 -9.88 10.40 -15.04
C TYR A 248 -10.76 9.69 -14.01
N TYR A 249 -10.32 9.76 -12.77
CA TYR A 249 -11.07 9.26 -11.60
C TYR A 249 -11.33 10.39 -10.63
N LYS A 250 -12.47 10.35 -9.95
CA LYS A 250 -12.81 11.36 -8.93
C LYS A 250 -12.44 10.84 -7.54
N TYR A 251 -11.77 11.68 -6.77
CA TYR A 251 -11.50 11.44 -5.36
C TYR A 251 -11.64 12.76 -4.59
N ASP A 252 -12.40 12.76 -3.51
CA ASP A 252 -12.67 13.94 -2.65
C ASP A 252 -13.06 15.21 -3.45
N GLY A 253 -13.94 15.04 -4.44
CA GLY A 253 -14.46 16.13 -5.29
C GLY A 253 -13.49 16.66 -6.36
N ARG A 254 -12.27 16.12 -6.45
CA ARG A 254 -11.26 16.50 -7.46
C ARG A 254 -11.16 15.45 -8.56
N SER A 255 -10.75 15.87 -9.75
CA SER A 255 -10.43 14.99 -10.87
C SER A 255 -8.96 14.65 -10.86
N PHE A 256 -8.64 13.36 -11.00
CA PHE A 256 -7.28 12.82 -11.09
C PHE A 256 -7.17 12.09 -12.43
N TYR A 257 -6.36 12.65 -13.31
CA TYR A 257 -6.17 12.13 -14.66
C TYR A 257 -5.20 10.96 -14.66
N TYR A 258 -5.59 9.92 -15.38
CA TYR A 258 -4.83 8.68 -15.50
C TYR A 258 -3.45 8.94 -16.10
N VAL A 259 -2.43 8.30 -15.56
CA VAL A 259 -1.06 8.29 -16.08
C VAL A 259 -0.55 6.87 -16.10
N GLU A 260 -0.27 6.39 -17.30
CA GLU A 260 0.40 5.10 -17.53
C GLU A 260 1.89 5.21 -17.24
N THR A 261 2.46 4.22 -16.55
CA THR A 261 3.87 4.24 -16.15
C THR A 261 4.71 3.16 -16.83
N THR A 262 4.07 2.10 -17.36
CA THR A 262 4.76 0.94 -17.94
C THR A 262 4.94 0.99 -19.47
N GLY A 263 4.33 1.98 -20.13
CA GLY A 263 4.38 2.16 -21.58
C GLY A 263 4.95 3.52 -21.95
N GLU A 264 5.93 3.54 -22.86
CA GLU A 264 6.50 4.79 -23.35
C GLU A 264 5.49 5.59 -24.21
N GLY A 265 5.47 6.92 -24.01
CA GLY A 265 4.76 7.87 -24.86
C GLY A 265 3.28 8.07 -24.52
N TYR A 266 2.73 7.39 -23.53
CA TYR A 266 1.41 7.72 -22.98
C TYR A 266 1.43 9.08 -22.30
N ARG A 267 0.43 9.89 -22.57
CA ARG A 267 0.24 11.21 -21.98
C ARG A 267 -0.73 11.16 -20.79
N ILE A 268 -0.74 12.23 -20.01
CA ILE A 268 -1.74 12.40 -18.93
C ILE A 268 -3.14 12.36 -19.54
N GLY A 269 -3.99 11.48 -19.02
CA GLY A 269 -5.37 11.21 -19.51
C GLY A 269 -5.45 10.07 -20.52
N GLU A 270 -4.36 9.60 -21.11
CA GLU A 270 -4.34 8.45 -22.00
C GLU A 270 -4.22 7.14 -21.20
N SER A 271 -5.15 6.23 -21.40
CA SER A 271 -5.14 4.90 -20.80
C SER A 271 -5.12 3.82 -21.88
N PRO A 272 -4.46 2.66 -21.65
CA PRO A 272 -4.61 1.49 -22.51
C PRO A 272 -6.09 1.12 -22.72
N GLU A 273 -6.42 0.58 -23.90
CA GLU A 273 -7.82 0.28 -24.26
C GLU A 273 -8.48 -0.71 -23.27
N GLU A 274 -7.71 -1.65 -22.75
CA GLU A 274 -8.14 -2.65 -21.76
C GLU A 274 -8.59 -2.06 -20.42
N TYR A 275 -8.08 -0.88 -20.05
CA TYR A 275 -8.46 -0.16 -18.84
C TYR A 275 -9.46 0.97 -19.06
N SER A 276 -9.85 1.21 -20.29
CA SER A 276 -10.84 2.25 -20.62
C SER A 276 -12.19 1.95 -19.97
N GLY A 277 -12.64 2.81 -19.07
CA GLY A 277 -13.88 2.63 -18.31
C GLY A 277 -13.82 1.53 -17.24
N ALA A 278 -12.65 0.99 -16.91
CA ALA A 278 -12.49 -0.01 -15.86
C ALA A 278 -12.79 0.59 -14.47
N ARG A 279 -13.36 -0.23 -13.59
CA ARG A 279 -13.55 0.15 -12.19
C ARG A 279 -12.21 0.10 -11.48
N ALA A 280 -11.92 1.12 -10.68
CA ALA A 280 -10.71 1.22 -9.91
C ALA A 280 -10.97 1.56 -8.45
N SER A 281 -10.06 1.15 -7.57
CA SER A 281 -9.94 1.72 -6.23
C SER A 281 -8.90 2.84 -6.28
N VAL A 282 -9.23 3.99 -5.68
CA VAL A 282 -8.36 5.17 -5.70
C VAL A 282 -7.84 5.43 -4.29
N TYR A 283 -6.51 5.47 -4.15
CA TYR A 283 -5.82 5.72 -2.88
C TYR A 283 -5.05 7.04 -2.96
N PRO A 284 -5.34 8.02 -2.08
CA PRO A 284 -4.57 9.25 -2.04
C PRO A 284 -3.14 8.98 -1.58
N VAL A 285 -2.18 9.72 -2.14
CA VAL A 285 -0.80 9.71 -1.65
C VAL A 285 -0.76 10.47 -0.32
N GLN A 286 -0.69 9.72 0.75
CA GLN A 286 -0.60 10.22 2.12
C GLN A 286 -0.04 9.16 3.05
N PRO A 287 0.54 9.53 4.20
CA PRO A 287 0.92 8.56 5.22
C PRO A 287 -0.28 7.72 5.69
N VAL A 288 -0.07 6.42 5.83
CA VAL A 288 -1.10 5.45 6.28
C VAL A 288 -0.59 4.59 7.43
N ALA A 289 -1.44 4.26 8.38
CA ALA A 289 -1.15 3.28 9.42
C ALA A 289 -1.46 1.88 8.90
N ILE A 290 -0.51 0.97 9.07
CA ILE A 290 -0.70 -0.47 8.79
C ILE A 290 -0.26 -1.22 10.03
N LEU A 291 -1.18 -1.96 10.64
CA LEU A 291 -0.90 -2.75 11.83
C LEU A 291 -0.77 -4.22 11.46
N THR A 292 0.26 -4.84 12.01
CA THR A 292 0.47 -6.29 12.02
C THR A 292 0.67 -6.75 13.45
N HIS A 293 0.59 -8.05 13.72
CA HIS A 293 0.87 -8.56 15.06
C HIS A 293 1.57 -9.92 15.05
N ASP A 294 2.32 -10.13 16.14
CA ASP A 294 2.80 -11.43 16.57
C ASP A 294 2.19 -11.77 17.92
N TYR A 295 2.06 -13.06 18.25
CA TYR A 295 1.63 -13.47 19.58
C TYR A 295 2.34 -14.71 20.10
N ASP A 296 2.49 -14.74 21.42
CA ASP A 296 2.88 -15.94 22.18
C ASP A 296 1.73 -16.41 23.05
N ALA A 297 1.49 -17.72 23.09
CA ALA A 297 0.40 -18.33 23.86
C ALA A 297 0.95 -19.38 24.83
N THR A 298 0.70 -19.20 26.13
CA THR A 298 1.17 -20.09 27.20
C THR A 298 -0.02 -20.68 27.95
N PRO A 299 -0.22 -22.01 27.89
CA PRO A 299 -1.27 -22.70 28.65
C PRO A 299 -1.01 -22.62 30.17
N ASN A 300 -2.09 -22.36 30.93
CA ASN A 300 -2.06 -22.35 32.39
C ASN A 300 -3.39 -22.92 32.95
N GLY A 301 -3.43 -24.22 33.18
CA GLY A 301 -4.62 -24.94 33.62
C GLY A 301 -5.77 -24.91 32.60
N ASP A 302 -6.90 -24.31 32.97
CA ASP A 302 -8.09 -24.11 32.12
C ASP A 302 -8.03 -22.76 31.34
N LYS A 303 -6.89 -22.07 31.34
CA LYS A 303 -6.68 -20.78 30.70
C LYS A 303 -5.43 -20.80 29.81
N VAL A 304 -5.39 -19.84 28.91
CA VAL A 304 -4.20 -19.51 28.09
C VAL A 304 -3.86 -18.04 28.31
N GLY A 305 -2.62 -17.77 28.72
CA GLY A 305 -2.05 -16.43 28.66
C GLY A 305 -1.62 -16.14 27.22
N VAL A 306 -2.08 -15.05 26.64
CA VAL A 306 -1.76 -14.62 25.27
C VAL A 306 -1.09 -13.27 25.37
N GLN A 307 0.17 -13.20 24.97
CA GLN A 307 0.91 -11.95 24.83
C GLN A 307 0.91 -11.56 23.35
N VAL A 308 0.35 -10.41 23.02
CA VAL A 308 0.24 -9.93 21.65
C VAL A 308 1.08 -8.67 21.50
N THR A 309 1.98 -8.65 20.54
CA THR A 309 2.75 -7.46 20.16
C THR A 309 2.20 -6.94 18.83
N VAL A 310 1.67 -5.73 18.85
CA VAL A 310 1.16 -5.03 17.67
C VAL A 310 2.21 -4.09 17.16
N HIS A 311 2.52 -4.16 15.86
CA HIS A 311 3.49 -3.34 15.16
C HIS A 311 2.78 -2.40 14.19
N ASN A 312 3.05 -1.10 14.27
CA ASN A 312 2.64 -0.19 13.23
C ASN A 312 3.76 -0.11 12.18
N VAL A 313 3.64 -0.90 11.14
CA VAL A 313 4.58 -0.94 10.00
C VAL A 313 4.24 0.07 8.90
N GLY A 314 3.22 0.89 9.13
CA GLY A 314 2.81 1.98 8.27
C GLY A 314 3.55 3.29 8.55
N THR A 315 3.23 4.34 7.81
CA THR A 315 3.90 5.65 7.81
C THR A 315 3.13 6.73 8.57
N ALA A 316 1.92 6.43 9.05
CA ALA A 316 1.12 7.30 9.91
C ALA A 316 0.92 6.69 11.30
N ARG A 317 0.63 7.54 12.28
CA ARG A 317 0.11 7.13 13.58
C ARG A 317 -1.24 6.41 13.41
N SER A 318 -1.44 5.30 14.12
CA SER A 318 -2.71 4.57 14.07
C SER A 318 -3.88 5.34 14.72
N GLY A 319 -5.10 4.93 14.39
CA GLY A 319 -6.29 5.24 15.18
C GLY A 319 -6.28 4.53 16.54
N ARG A 320 -7.46 4.44 17.16
CA ARG A 320 -7.64 3.71 18.42
C ARG A 320 -7.50 2.21 18.19
N VAL A 321 -6.57 1.59 18.88
CA VAL A 321 -6.24 0.17 18.72
C VAL A 321 -6.91 -0.65 19.82
N ALA A 322 -7.46 -1.80 19.46
CA ALA A 322 -7.87 -2.84 20.40
C ALA A 322 -7.34 -4.21 19.93
N VAL A 323 -7.09 -5.09 20.88
CA VAL A 323 -6.66 -6.47 20.63
C VAL A 323 -7.66 -7.40 21.29
N SER A 324 -8.16 -8.36 20.54
CA SER A 324 -9.00 -9.43 21.04
C SER A 324 -8.32 -10.78 20.89
N ALA A 325 -8.43 -11.62 21.91
CA ALA A 325 -8.05 -13.03 21.85
C ALA A 325 -9.20 -13.90 22.36
N GLY A 326 -9.51 -14.98 21.65
CA GLY A 326 -10.58 -15.90 21.99
C GLY A 326 -10.36 -17.26 21.32
N PHE A 327 -11.26 -18.21 21.56
CA PHE A 327 -11.24 -19.49 20.86
C PHE A 327 -12.33 -19.54 19.80
N ALA A 328 -11.97 -19.86 18.57
CA ALA A 328 -12.89 -19.99 17.45
C ALA A 328 -13.17 -21.47 17.12
N SER A 329 -14.42 -21.79 16.85
CA SER A 329 -14.84 -22.98 16.10
C SER A 329 -15.22 -22.58 14.67
N SER A 330 -15.81 -23.51 13.91
CA SER A 330 -16.35 -23.19 12.57
C SER A 330 -17.50 -22.17 12.59
N GLU A 331 -18.19 -21.99 13.73
CA GLU A 331 -19.43 -21.21 13.81
C GLU A 331 -19.36 -20.06 14.84
N TRP A 332 -18.58 -20.22 15.91
CA TRP A 332 -18.61 -19.33 17.07
C TRP A 332 -17.22 -18.96 17.58
N VAL A 333 -17.13 -17.79 18.21
CA VAL A 333 -15.98 -17.39 19.03
C VAL A 333 -16.37 -17.44 20.51
N PHE A 334 -15.55 -18.11 21.31
CA PHE A 334 -15.78 -18.36 22.73
C PHE A 334 -14.79 -17.58 23.59
N ASN A 335 -15.27 -17.10 24.73
CA ASN A 335 -14.48 -16.53 25.82
C ASN A 335 -13.52 -15.40 25.36
N ALA A 336 -13.87 -14.67 24.30
CA ALA A 336 -13.05 -13.57 23.81
C ALA A 336 -12.80 -12.55 24.94
N GLN A 337 -11.56 -12.13 25.07
CA GLN A 337 -11.12 -11.03 25.92
C GLN A 337 -10.54 -9.94 25.03
N GLU A 338 -10.82 -8.70 25.37
CA GLU A 338 -10.37 -7.53 24.61
C GLU A 338 -9.63 -6.56 25.51
N SER A 339 -8.60 -5.91 24.98
CA SER A 339 -7.89 -4.84 25.65
C SER A 339 -7.59 -3.72 24.66
N GLY A 340 -7.89 -2.47 25.05
CA GLY A 340 -7.49 -1.29 24.31
C GLY A 340 -6.00 -1.00 24.48
N ILE A 341 -5.38 -0.47 23.42
CA ILE A 341 -4.02 0.05 23.41
C ILE A 341 -4.06 1.51 22.92
N PRO A 342 -3.24 2.42 23.46
CA PRO A 342 -3.10 3.76 22.89
C PRO A 342 -2.73 3.69 21.40
N PRO A 343 -3.06 4.71 20.59
CA PRO A 343 -2.59 4.81 19.22
C PRO A 343 -1.09 4.62 19.13
N ILE A 344 -0.65 3.81 18.16
CA ILE A 344 0.74 3.42 17.95
C ILE A 344 1.34 4.34 16.88
N GLU A 345 2.44 5.01 17.22
CA GLU A 345 3.18 5.84 16.27
C GLU A 345 3.72 4.99 15.12
N ALA A 346 3.92 5.62 13.97
CA ALA A 346 4.53 4.99 12.80
C ALA A 346 5.86 4.32 13.19
N GLY A 347 6.05 3.03 12.82
CA GLY A 347 7.22 2.21 13.16
C GLY A 347 7.38 1.81 14.61
N ALA A 348 6.44 2.16 15.46
CA ALA A 348 6.44 1.74 16.85
C ALA A 348 5.67 0.44 17.05
N SER A 349 5.84 -0.16 18.23
CA SER A 349 5.12 -1.37 18.64
C SER A 349 4.56 -1.22 20.04
N ALA A 350 3.51 -1.97 20.33
CA ALA A 350 2.92 -2.04 21.66
C ALA A 350 2.55 -3.49 21.99
N THR A 351 2.77 -3.89 23.25
CA THR A 351 2.48 -5.24 23.72
C THR A 351 1.36 -5.23 24.74
N VAL A 352 0.44 -6.19 24.65
CA VAL A 352 -0.65 -6.40 25.59
C VAL A 352 -0.75 -7.88 25.97
N SER A 353 -1.15 -8.14 27.21
CA SER A 353 -1.37 -9.50 27.71
C SER A 353 -2.84 -9.73 28.01
N LEU A 354 -3.38 -10.83 27.50
CA LEU A 354 -4.75 -11.27 27.69
C LEU A 354 -4.74 -12.65 28.34
N THR A 355 -5.80 -12.99 29.07
CA THR A 355 -5.99 -14.32 29.63
C THR A 355 -7.33 -14.88 29.22
N VAL A 356 -7.30 -15.91 28.39
CA VAL A 356 -8.50 -16.49 27.76
C VAL A 356 -8.79 -17.86 28.38
N ARG A 357 -10.03 -18.12 28.75
CA ARG A 357 -10.44 -19.41 29.25
C ARG A 357 -10.66 -20.40 28.11
N ILE A 358 -10.11 -21.62 28.23
CA ILE A 358 -10.28 -22.69 27.26
C ILE A 358 -11.73 -23.17 27.35
N PRO A 359 -12.51 -23.15 26.24
CA PRO A 359 -13.88 -23.70 26.26
C PRO A 359 -13.84 -25.24 26.32
N GLN A 360 -14.98 -25.86 26.66
CA GLN A 360 -15.11 -27.31 26.72
C GLN A 360 -15.43 -27.96 25.37
N GLU A 361 -15.61 -27.12 24.36
CA GLU A 361 -15.88 -27.54 22.98
C GLU A 361 -14.67 -28.26 22.40
N ARG A 362 -14.95 -29.19 21.48
CA ARG A 362 -13.94 -29.89 20.69
C ARG A 362 -13.75 -29.19 19.37
N HIS A 363 -12.56 -29.29 18.82
CA HIS A 363 -12.20 -28.72 17.53
C HIS A 363 -12.29 -27.19 17.52
N ILE A 364 -11.39 -26.57 18.28
CA ILE A 364 -11.25 -25.14 18.43
C ILE A 364 -9.84 -24.69 18.07
N ARG A 365 -9.65 -23.40 17.80
CA ARG A 365 -8.34 -22.77 17.63
C ARG A 365 -8.30 -21.41 18.32
N LEU A 366 -7.14 -21.02 18.78
CA LEU A 366 -6.95 -19.65 19.28
C LEU A 366 -7.09 -18.68 18.09
N LEU A 367 -7.86 -17.62 18.30
CA LEU A 367 -8.05 -16.51 17.37
C LEU A 367 -7.53 -15.25 18.04
N VAL A 368 -6.64 -14.52 17.37
CA VAL A 368 -6.16 -13.20 17.78
C VAL A 368 -6.51 -12.20 16.69
N GLN A 369 -7.11 -11.08 17.07
CA GLN A 369 -7.54 -10.03 16.15
C GLN A 369 -7.05 -8.68 16.65
N VAL A 370 -6.60 -7.84 15.72
CA VAL A 370 -6.24 -6.44 15.94
C VAL A 370 -7.27 -5.55 15.26
N PHE A 371 -7.76 -4.58 15.98
CA PHE A 371 -8.77 -3.63 15.52
C PHE A 371 -8.19 -2.22 15.50
N VAL A 372 -8.58 -1.43 14.52
CA VAL A 372 -8.44 0.03 14.49
C VAL A 372 -9.82 0.63 14.32
N ASP A 373 -10.22 1.49 15.25
CA ASP A 373 -11.54 2.14 15.25
C ASP A 373 -12.70 1.16 15.02
N ASP A 374 -12.65 0.02 15.74
CA ASP A 374 -13.63 -1.07 15.74
C ASP A 374 -13.68 -1.91 14.43
N VAL A 375 -12.68 -1.73 13.51
CA VAL A 375 -12.52 -2.54 12.30
C VAL A 375 -11.34 -3.50 12.47
N VAL A 376 -11.53 -4.79 12.14
CA VAL A 376 -10.43 -5.77 12.12
C VAL A 376 -9.46 -5.39 10.99
N VAL A 377 -8.20 -5.18 11.35
CA VAL A 377 -7.13 -4.82 10.40
C VAL A 377 -6.07 -5.91 10.26
N ASP A 378 -5.96 -6.79 11.26
CA ASP A 378 -5.07 -7.96 11.20
C ASP A 378 -5.63 -9.11 12.04
N GLU A 379 -5.43 -10.34 11.60
CA GLU A 379 -5.96 -11.54 12.24
C GLU A 379 -5.01 -12.72 12.09
N SER A 380 -4.88 -13.50 13.15
CA SER A 380 -4.16 -14.77 13.11
C SER A 380 -4.86 -15.86 13.92
N THR A 381 -4.61 -17.10 13.54
CA THR A 381 -5.16 -18.27 14.24
C THR A 381 -4.11 -19.34 14.49
N SER A 382 -4.21 -20.03 15.62
CA SER A 382 -3.43 -21.25 15.87
C SER A 382 -3.86 -22.42 14.98
N GLY A 383 -3.10 -23.50 15.00
CA GLY A 383 -3.60 -24.81 14.57
C GLY A 383 -4.84 -25.23 15.40
N TRP A 384 -5.62 -26.16 14.84
CA TRP A 384 -6.77 -26.73 15.52
C TRP A 384 -6.35 -27.53 16.75
N LEU A 385 -7.10 -27.35 17.81
CA LEU A 385 -6.96 -28.06 19.09
C LEU A 385 -8.16 -28.98 19.27
N ASP A 386 -7.91 -30.28 19.33
CA ASP A 386 -8.92 -31.25 19.66
C ASP A 386 -8.95 -31.41 21.17
N GLY A 387 -10.07 -31.03 21.78
CA GLY A 387 -10.29 -31.21 23.23
C GLY A 387 -10.22 -32.69 23.61
N LYS A 388 -9.64 -32.96 24.79
CA LYS A 388 -9.62 -34.31 25.38
C LYS A 388 -11.00 -34.80 25.79
#